data_949ef0cc7b6649c1f5cfb178023117ed
#
_entry.id   949ef0cc7b6649c1f5cfb178023117ed
#
_cell.length_a   1.000
_cell.length_b   1.000
_cell.length_c   1.000
_cell.angle_alpha   90.00
_cell.angle_beta   90.00
_cell.angle_gamma   90.00
#
_symmetry.space_group_name_H-M   'P 1'
#
loop_
_entity.id
_entity.type
_entity.pdbx_description
1 polymer ?
#
loop_
_entity_poly.entity_id
_entity_poly.type
_entity_poly.pdbx_seq_one_letter_code
_entity_poly.pdbx_strand_id
1 'polypeptide(L)'
;LKIGLDVDYTIMSHPDLFSLLSRAATDNGWEVHIVTTRPDTEFDRSRTLVDLSTCGIAYDKVHHLPKQEGEVTDCPHEDLNDYEKFVWQKIRYSLENTLDYFFDDDEAVVRMFKRFAPGVQVFQVCRRGDE
;
A
#
# COMPACT_ATOMS: atom_id res chain seq x y z
N LEU A 1 2.96 4.59 16.24
CA LEU A 1 2.67 3.51 15.30
C LEU A 1 2.61 4.02 13.87
N LYS A 2 2.81 3.14 12.90
CA LYS A 2 2.84 3.48 11.47
C LYS A 2 1.95 2.52 10.71
N ILE A 3 1.09 3.07 9.83
CA ILE A 3 0.19 2.26 9.01
C ILE A 3 0.47 2.50 7.53
N GLY A 4 0.30 1.46 6.73
CA GLY A 4 0.38 1.51 5.28
C GLY A 4 -0.98 1.26 4.65
N LEU A 5 -1.32 2.04 3.64
CA LEU A 5 -2.59 1.94 2.92
C LEU A 5 -2.34 1.82 1.42
N ASP A 6 -2.91 0.80 0.80
CA ASP A 6 -2.99 0.67 -0.65
C ASP A 6 -4.07 1.60 -1.20
N VAL A 7 -3.97 2.02 -2.45
CA VAL A 7 -4.91 2.97 -3.07
C VAL A 7 -6.01 2.25 -3.83
N ASP A 8 -5.67 1.64 -4.98
CA ASP A 8 -6.67 1.04 -5.86
C ASP A 8 -7.34 -0.16 -5.20
N TYR A 9 -8.66 -0.20 -5.23
CA TYR A 9 -9.51 -1.24 -4.64
C TYR A 9 -9.40 -1.36 -3.10
N THR A 10 -8.60 -0.54 -2.45
CA THR A 10 -8.53 -0.44 -0.98
C THR A 10 -9.15 0.89 -0.54
N ILE A 11 -8.40 1.98 -0.59
CA ILE A 11 -8.96 3.32 -0.31
C ILE A 11 -10.12 3.63 -1.26
N MET A 12 -9.94 3.35 -2.55
CA MET A 12 -10.93 3.67 -3.57
C MET A 12 -12.20 2.85 -3.44
N SER A 13 -12.14 1.66 -2.84
CA SER A 13 -13.33 0.85 -2.55
C SER A 13 -14.05 1.29 -1.27
N HIS A 14 -13.33 1.85 -0.31
CA HIS A 14 -13.88 2.21 1.00
C HIS A 14 -13.39 3.61 1.44
N PRO A 15 -13.68 4.66 0.64
CA PRO A 15 -13.11 5.98 0.92
C PRO A 15 -13.53 6.55 2.28
N ASP A 16 -14.78 6.35 2.68
CA ASP A 16 -15.28 6.88 3.96
C ASP A 16 -14.57 6.25 5.16
N LEU A 17 -14.38 4.93 5.10
CA LEU A 17 -13.68 4.20 6.16
C LEU A 17 -12.23 4.68 6.28
N PHE A 18 -11.52 4.75 5.16
CA PHE A 18 -10.11 5.14 5.20
C PHE A 18 -9.90 6.62 5.46
N SER A 19 -10.86 7.47 5.09
CA SER A 19 -10.88 8.86 5.53
C SER A 19 -10.92 8.95 7.04
N LEU A 20 -11.86 8.23 7.67
CA LEU A 20 -11.98 8.19 9.12
C LEU A 20 -10.73 7.62 9.78
N LEU A 21 -10.27 6.46 9.30
CA LEU A 21 -9.11 5.76 9.87
C LEU A 21 -7.85 6.60 9.77
N SER A 22 -7.55 7.17 8.60
CA SER A 22 -6.32 7.94 8.39
C SER A 22 -6.30 9.22 9.22
N ARG A 23 -7.44 9.89 9.35
CA ARG A 23 -7.53 11.10 10.18
C ARG A 23 -7.42 10.78 11.66
N ALA A 24 -8.07 9.72 12.11
CA ALA A 24 -7.96 9.29 13.51
C ALA A 24 -6.53 8.88 13.85
N ALA A 25 -5.86 8.16 12.94
CA ALA A 25 -4.46 7.77 13.13
C ALA A 25 -3.56 9.02 13.24
N THR A 26 -3.73 9.97 12.33
CA THR A 26 -2.97 11.22 12.33
C THR A 26 -3.21 12.00 13.62
N ASP A 27 -4.46 12.11 14.07
CA ASP A 27 -4.82 12.81 15.30
C ASP A 27 -4.20 12.17 16.53
N ASN A 28 -3.89 10.88 16.47
CA ASN A 28 -3.25 10.14 17.56
C ASN A 28 -1.73 10.06 17.42
N GLY A 29 -1.15 10.80 16.51
CA GLY A 29 0.30 10.86 16.34
C GLY A 29 0.89 9.68 15.55
N TRP A 30 0.06 8.90 14.88
CA TRP A 30 0.53 7.81 14.01
C TRP A 30 0.98 8.38 12.66
N GLU A 31 1.93 7.70 12.01
CA GLU A 31 2.32 7.98 10.63
C GLU A 31 1.45 7.18 9.67
N VAL A 32 0.97 7.84 8.62
CA VAL A 32 0.19 7.20 7.56
C VAL A 32 0.99 7.21 6.27
N HIS A 33 1.31 6.03 5.75
CA HIS A 33 2.04 5.82 4.50
C HIS A 33 1.10 5.30 3.43
N ILE A 34 1.04 5.98 2.31
CA ILE A 34 0.33 5.49 1.13
C ILE A 34 1.35 4.73 0.29
N VAL A 35 1.05 3.46 -0.01
CA VAL A 35 1.97 2.60 -0.77
C VAL A 35 1.19 1.97 -1.91
N THR A 36 1.48 2.39 -3.14
CA THR A 36 0.67 2.05 -4.31
C THR A 36 1.50 1.40 -5.41
N THR A 37 0.86 0.47 -6.13
CA THR A 37 1.43 -0.13 -7.34
C THR A 37 1.38 0.80 -8.55
N ARG A 38 0.72 1.95 -8.43
CA ARG A 38 0.71 2.93 -9.54
C ARG A 38 2.13 3.31 -9.92
N PRO A 39 2.41 3.49 -11.23
CA PRO A 39 3.76 3.86 -11.68
C PRO A 39 4.28 5.13 -11.04
N ASP A 40 5.59 5.21 -10.85
CA ASP A 40 6.24 6.40 -10.29
C ASP A 40 6.54 7.40 -11.40
N THR A 41 5.48 7.94 -11.98
CA THR A 41 5.54 8.96 -13.03
C THR A 41 4.88 10.24 -12.52
N GLU A 42 5.23 11.37 -13.13
CA GLU A 42 4.62 12.66 -12.76
C GLU A 42 3.11 12.62 -12.89
N PHE A 43 2.59 12.03 -13.98
CA PHE A 43 1.16 11.90 -14.20
C PHE A 43 0.49 11.07 -13.09
N ASP A 44 1.04 9.92 -12.78
CA ASP A 44 0.45 9.02 -11.76
C ASP A 44 0.57 9.58 -10.35
N ARG A 45 1.68 10.25 -10.04
CA ARG A 45 1.83 10.92 -8.74
C ARG A 45 0.77 12.00 -8.56
N SER A 46 0.54 12.82 -9.58
CA SER A 46 -0.49 13.87 -9.52
C SER A 46 -1.89 13.28 -9.37
N ARG A 47 -2.19 12.21 -10.12
CA ARG A 47 -3.48 11.52 -10.05
C ARG A 47 -3.72 10.95 -8.65
N THR A 48 -2.70 10.37 -8.05
CA THR A 48 -2.80 9.82 -6.70
C THR A 48 -3.12 10.91 -5.67
N LEU A 49 -2.45 12.06 -5.75
CA LEU A 49 -2.72 13.16 -4.83
C LEU A 49 -4.15 13.69 -4.97
N VAL A 50 -4.66 13.76 -6.20
CA VAL A 50 -6.05 14.15 -6.44
C VAL A 50 -7.02 13.14 -5.82
N ASP A 51 -6.78 11.84 -6.03
CA ASP A 51 -7.63 10.79 -5.48
C ASP A 51 -7.63 10.81 -3.95
N LEU A 52 -6.47 10.96 -3.32
CA LEU A 52 -6.36 11.04 -1.86
C LEU A 52 -7.11 12.26 -1.31
N SER A 53 -6.98 13.40 -1.97
CA SER A 53 -7.69 14.61 -1.58
C SER A 53 -9.21 14.44 -1.71
N THR A 54 -9.66 13.88 -2.82
CA THR A 54 -11.08 13.62 -3.07
C THR A 54 -11.68 12.68 -2.03
N CYS A 55 -10.91 11.68 -1.60
CA CYS A 55 -11.35 10.71 -0.59
C CYS A 55 -11.19 11.24 0.85
N GLY A 56 -10.58 12.40 1.05
CA GLY A 56 -10.38 12.97 2.38
C GLY A 56 -9.36 12.21 3.23
N ILE A 57 -8.32 11.70 2.62
CA ILE A 57 -7.29 10.90 3.31
C ILE A 57 -6.23 11.82 3.91
N ALA A 58 -5.92 11.59 5.19
CA ALA A 58 -4.76 12.19 5.84
C ALA A 58 -3.56 11.26 5.66
N TYR A 59 -2.41 11.81 5.28
CA TYR A 59 -1.20 11.00 5.06
C TYR A 59 0.06 11.83 5.30
N ASP A 60 1.14 11.11 5.61
CA ASP A 60 2.46 11.73 5.81
C ASP A 60 3.37 11.47 4.59
N LYS A 61 3.27 10.29 3.99
CA LYS A 61 4.13 9.89 2.87
C LYS A 61 3.33 9.15 1.81
N VAL A 62 3.71 9.36 0.55
CA VAL A 62 3.16 8.64 -0.59
C VAL A 62 4.31 7.97 -1.32
N HIS A 63 4.24 6.65 -1.46
CA HIS A 63 5.25 5.86 -2.15
C HIS A 63 4.64 5.12 -3.33
N HIS A 64 5.10 5.45 -4.52
CA HIS A 64 4.81 4.71 -5.73
C HIS A 64 5.88 3.66 -5.93
N LEU A 65 5.50 2.43 -6.31
CA LEU A 65 6.51 1.39 -6.55
C LEU A 65 7.44 1.81 -7.69
N PRO A 66 8.76 1.83 -7.46
CA PRO A 66 9.69 2.40 -8.44
C PRO A 66 9.83 1.57 -9.71
N LYS A 67 9.59 0.26 -9.64
CA LYS A 67 9.72 -0.64 -10.78
C LYS A 67 8.42 -1.34 -11.09
N GLN A 68 8.14 -1.52 -12.37
CA GLN A 68 6.93 -2.19 -12.84
C GLN A 68 7.12 -3.71 -12.90
N GLU A 69 6.03 -4.43 -13.13
CA GLU A 69 6.06 -5.89 -13.28
C GLU A 69 7.04 -6.28 -14.40
N GLY A 70 7.90 -7.24 -14.12
CA GLY A 70 8.93 -7.69 -15.05
C GLY A 70 10.22 -6.90 -14.99
N GLU A 71 10.26 -5.76 -14.29
CA GLU A 71 11.46 -4.91 -14.19
C GLU A 71 12.26 -5.11 -12.91
N VAL A 72 11.69 -5.83 -11.92
CA VAL A 72 12.33 -6.01 -10.62
C VAL A 72 13.43 -7.06 -10.72
N THR A 73 14.68 -6.65 -10.50
CA THR A 73 15.85 -7.52 -10.60
C THR A 73 16.57 -7.74 -9.27
N ASP A 74 16.21 -6.98 -8.24
CA ASP A 74 16.89 -6.98 -6.95
C ASP A 74 16.10 -7.69 -5.84
N CYS A 75 15.04 -8.42 -6.19
CA CYS A 75 14.30 -9.22 -5.22
C CYS A 75 15.13 -10.45 -4.83
N PRO A 76 15.40 -10.67 -3.53
CA PRO A 76 16.23 -11.81 -3.08
C PRO A 76 15.51 -13.15 -3.11
N HIS A 77 14.23 -13.18 -3.47
CA HIS A 77 13.41 -14.40 -3.47
C HIS A 77 13.19 -14.89 -4.89
N GLU A 78 14.03 -15.77 -5.36
CA GLU A 78 14.02 -16.25 -6.76
C GLU A 78 12.82 -17.13 -7.09
N ASP A 79 12.17 -17.71 -6.09
CA ASP A 79 10.99 -18.55 -6.27
C ASP A 79 9.74 -17.77 -6.62
N LEU A 80 9.77 -16.46 -6.51
CA LEU A 80 8.63 -15.60 -6.84
C LEU A 80 8.51 -15.36 -8.35
N ASN A 81 7.27 -15.29 -8.83
CA ASN A 81 7.03 -14.89 -10.22
C ASN A 81 7.15 -13.38 -10.39
N ASP A 82 7.03 -12.89 -11.64
CA ASP A 82 7.21 -11.46 -11.92
C ASP A 82 6.24 -10.56 -11.16
N TYR A 83 4.97 -10.96 -11.06
CA TYR A 83 3.99 -10.18 -10.31
C TYR A 83 4.32 -10.14 -8.82
N GLU A 84 4.68 -11.27 -8.26
CA GLU A 84 5.06 -11.36 -6.84
C GLU A 84 6.30 -10.52 -6.54
N LYS A 85 7.31 -10.55 -7.42
CA LYS A 85 8.49 -9.68 -7.30
C LYS A 85 8.11 -8.21 -7.35
N PHE A 86 7.17 -7.86 -8.21
CA PHE A 86 6.66 -6.50 -8.33
C PHE A 86 6.03 -6.04 -7.03
N VAL A 87 5.07 -6.80 -6.48
CA VAL A 87 4.39 -6.41 -5.24
C VAL A 87 5.26 -6.62 -3.99
N TRP A 88 6.32 -7.43 -4.08
CA TRP A 88 7.31 -7.56 -2.99
C TRP A 88 7.94 -6.22 -2.63
N GLN A 89 7.96 -5.27 -3.55
CA GLN A 89 8.43 -3.91 -3.27
C GLN A 89 7.63 -3.25 -2.13
N LYS A 90 6.35 -3.60 -1.95
CA LYS A 90 5.53 -3.12 -0.82
C LYS A 90 6.03 -3.71 0.51
N ILE A 91 6.40 -4.98 0.50
CA ILE A 91 6.92 -5.65 1.69
C ILE A 91 8.25 -5.03 2.10
N ARG A 92 9.15 -4.83 1.13
CA ARG A 92 10.44 -4.19 1.37
C ARG A 92 10.26 -2.78 1.95
N TYR A 93 9.40 -1.97 1.34
CA TYR A 93 9.11 -0.63 1.84
C TYR A 93 8.61 -0.67 3.29
N SER A 94 7.71 -1.60 3.58
CA SER A 94 7.12 -1.73 4.92
C SER A 94 8.15 -2.12 5.96
N LEU A 95 9.08 -3.00 5.62
CA LEU A 95 10.18 -3.41 6.51
C LEU A 95 11.17 -2.26 6.71
N GLU A 96 11.55 -1.57 5.64
CA GLU A 96 12.50 -0.46 5.71
C GLU A 96 11.95 0.72 6.51
N ASN A 97 10.63 0.93 6.46
CA ASN A 97 9.96 2.04 7.17
C ASN A 97 9.32 1.58 8.48
N THR A 98 9.50 0.34 8.88
CA THR A 98 8.98 -0.22 10.13
C THR A 98 7.48 -0.01 10.33
N LEU A 99 6.69 -0.32 9.29
CA LEU A 99 5.23 -0.23 9.39
C LEU A 99 4.70 -1.28 10.35
N ASP A 100 3.70 -0.92 11.14
CA ASP A 100 3.06 -1.81 12.11
C ASP A 100 1.84 -2.51 11.50
N TYR A 101 1.09 -1.80 10.67
CA TYR A 101 -0.13 -2.30 10.04
C TYR A 101 -0.12 -1.99 8.55
N PHE A 102 -0.73 -2.87 7.75
CA PHE A 102 -0.87 -2.65 6.32
C PHE A 102 -2.25 -3.11 5.86
N PHE A 103 -2.91 -2.30 5.02
CA PHE A 103 -4.23 -2.61 4.45
C PHE A 103 -4.10 -2.72 2.94
N ASP A 104 -4.50 -3.87 2.38
CA ASP A 104 -4.42 -4.14 0.95
C ASP A 104 -5.54 -5.09 0.54
N ASP A 105 -6.06 -4.94 -0.68
CA ASP A 105 -7.09 -5.84 -1.21
C ASP A 105 -6.50 -7.08 -1.90
N ASP A 106 -5.24 -7.01 -2.30
CA ASP A 106 -4.57 -8.03 -3.10
C ASP A 106 -4.14 -9.21 -2.24
N GLU A 107 -4.72 -10.38 -2.51
CA GLU A 107 -4.40 -11.61 -1.78
C GLU A 107 -2.91 -11.96 -1.87
N ALA A 108 -2.27 -11.74 -3.02
CA ALA A 108 -0.85 -12.02 -3.18
C ALA A 108 -0.01 -11.16 -2.25
N VAL A 109 -0.35 -9.88 -2.11
CA VAL A 109 0.33 -8.97 -1.17
C VAL A 109 0.15 -9.45 0.26
N VAL A 110 -1.09 -9.81 0.63
CA VAL A 110 -1.39 -10.31 1.98
C VAL A 110 -0.59 -11.56 2.31
N ARG A 111 -0.54 -12.53 1.37
CA ARG A 111 0.25 -13.76 1.56
C ARG A 111 1.73 -13.45 1.73
N MET A 112 2.26 -12.50 0.97
CA MET A 112 3.67 -12.14 1.04
C MET A 112 4.03 -11.44 2.34
N PHE A 113 3.16 -10.59 2.87
CA PHE A 113 3.36 -10.03 4.20
C PHE A 113 3.45 -11.13 5.26
N LYS A 114 2.54 -12.10 5.21
CA LYS A 114 2.53 -13.20 6.18
C LYS A 114 3.79 -14.05 6.09
N ARG A 115 4.33 -14.22 4.87
CA ARG A 115 5.54 -15.03 4.65
C ARG A 115 6.83 -14.28 5.01
N PHE A 116 6.96 -13.02 4.56
CA PHE A 116 8.23 -12.30 4.60
C PHE A 116 8.30 -11.20 5.65
N ALA A 117 7.16 -10.75 6.17
CA ALA A 117 7.11 -9.69 7.16
C ALA A 117 6.05 -9.99 8.23
N PRO A 118 6.22 -11.10 8.98
CA PRO A 118 5.21 -11.52 9.96
C PRO A 118 5.05 -10.52 11.11
N GLY A 119 6.00 -9.61 11.30
CA GLY A 119 5.90 -8.54 12.29
C GLY A 119 4.97 -7.41 11.90
N VAL A 120 4.56 -7.34 10.64
CA VAL A 120 3.57 -6.38 10.16
C VAL A 120 2.20 -7.05 10.18
N GLN A 121 1.25 -6.46 10.91
CA GLN A 121 -0.12 -6.98 10.89
C GLN A 121 -0.79 -6.51 9.60
N VAL A 122 -1.11 -7.44 8.69
CA VAL A 122 -1.76 -7.14 7.43
C VAL A 122 -3.25 -7.43 7.51
N PHE A 123 -4.05 -6.54 6.92
CA PHE A 123 -5.50 -6.68 6.82
C PHE A 123 -5.90 -6.72 5.35
N GLN A 124 -6.59 -7.79 4.95
CA GLN A 124 -7.11 -7.89 3.59
C GLN A 124 -8.44 -7.15 3.50
N VAL A 125 -8.55 -6.28 2.51
CA VAL A 125 -9.73 -5.45 2.27
C VAL A 125 -10.53 -6.06 1.12
N CYS A 126 -11.84 -6.16 1.27
CA CYS A 126 -12.71 -6.62 0.20
C CYS A 126 -12.95 -5.51 -0.80
N ARG A 127 -12.79 -5.81 -2.09
CA ARG A 127 -13.14 -4.88 -3.16
C ARG A 127 -14.63 -4.60 -3.17
N ARG A 128 -15.00 -3.40 -3.60
CA ARG A 128 -16.38 -2.96 -3.66
C ARG A 128 -16.67 -2.34 -5.02
N GLY A 129 -17.92 -2.48 -5.48
CA GLY A 129 -18.40 -1.81 -6.69
C GLY A 129 -18.24 -2.62 -7.96
N ASP A 130 -17.30 -3.53 -8.01
CA ASP A 130 -17.08 -4.43 -9.16
C ASP A 130 -17.37 -5.89 -8.82
N GLU A 131 -17.90 -6.08 -7.65
CA GLU A 131 -18.33 -7.43 -7.22
C GLU A 131 -19.50 -7.94 -8.05
#